data_67c472bcb5b7c8f2be1ca9246dad4c4d
#
_entry.id   67c472bcb5b7c8f2be1ca9246dad4c4d
#
_cell.length_a   1.000
_cell.length_b   1.000
_cell.length_c   1.000
_cell.angle_alpha   90.00
_cell.angle_beta   90.00
_cell.angle_gamma   90.00
#
_symmetry.space_group_name_H-M   'P 1'
#
loop_
_entity.id
_entity.type
_entity.pdbx_description
1 polymer ?
#
loop_
_entity_poly.entity_id
_entity_poly.type
_entity_poly.pdbx_seq_one_letter_code
_entity_poly.pdbx_strand_id
1 'polypeptide(L)'
;LQAEVDKFVTTALLVAAQQGGRVPPELHGWLFELWRLDETLGEEEADRYVRANRYAGRYCRRLSRQYLQNGANSMFPEIRRFYRFTQRRKLRHIERDPA
;
A
#
# COMPACT_ATOMS: atom_id res chain seq x y z
N LEU A 1 -7.84 -5.51 0.23
CA LEU A 1 -6.74 -4.93 -0.53
C LEU A 1 -6.85 -3.41 -0.67
N GLN A 2 -7.99 -2.94 -1.13
CA GLN A 2 -8.16 -1.50 -1.37
C GLN A 2 -8.02 -0.68 -0.09
N ALA A 3 -8.60 -1.15 1.02
CA ALA A 3 -8.56 -0.44 2.29
C ALA A 3 -7.12 -0.26 2.81
N GLU A 4 -6.28 -1.26 2.66
CA GLU A 4 -4.89 -1.22 3.10
C GLU A 4 -4.07 -0.28 2.21
N VAL A 5 -4.32 -0.28 0.90
CA VAL A 5 -3.68 0.65 -0.03
C VAL A 5 -4.09 2.09 0.28
N ASP A 6 -5.40 2.32 0.51
CA ASP A 6 -5.91 3.65 0.86
C ASP A 6 -5.27 4.19 2.13
N LYS A 7 -5.10 3.33 3.12
CA LYS A 7 -4.47 3.72 4.38
C LYS A 7 -3.03 4.18 4.16
N PHE A 8 -2.27 3.45 3.36
CA PHE A 8 -0.91 3.83 3.03
C PHE A 8 -0.85 5.15 2.27
N VAL A 9 -1.67 5.29 1.21
CA VAL A 9 -1.70 6.49 0.38
C VAL A 9 -2.09 7.72 1.19
N THR A 10 -3.14 7.62 1.99
CA THR A 10 -3.60 8.72 2.84
C THR A 10 -2.52 9.12 3.84
N THR A 11 -1.90 8.16 4.49
CA THR A 11 -0.83 8.43 5.46
C THR A 11 0.37 9.08 4.79
N ALA A 12 0.77 8.59 3.62
CA ALA A 12 1.89 9.15 2.86
C ALA A 12 1.63 10.62 2.49
N LEU A 13 0.42 10.93 2.04
CA LEU A 13 0.06 12.31 1.70
C LEU A 13 0.05 13.23 2.92
N LEU A 14 -0.45 12.77 4.06
CA LEU A 14 -0.44 13.55 5.30
C LEU A 14 0.98 13.81 5.79
N VAL A 15 1.83 12.80 5.77
CA VAL A 15 3.22 12.94 6.20
C VAL A 15 3.97 13.87 5.25
N ALA A 16 3.75 13.74 3.94
CA ALA A 16 4.36 14.62 2.96
C ALA A 16 3.97 16.08 3.17
N ALA A 17 2.69 16.34 3.49
CA ALA A 17 2.22 17.69 3.76
C ALA A 17 2.92 18.32 4.97
N GLN A 18 3.27 17.50 5.96
CA GLN A 18 3.96 17.96 7.16
C GLN A 18 5.47 18.12 6.98
N GLN A 19 6.04 17.44 5.99
CA GLN A 19 7.49 17.37 5.79
C GLN A 19 7.95 17.93 4.45
N GLY A 20 7.23 18.89 3.90
CA GLY A 20 7.64 19.55 2.66
C GLY A 20 7.64 18.67 1.41
N GLY A 21 6.70 17.73 1.34
CA GLY A 21 6.56 16.81 0.21
C GLY A 21 7.32 15.50 0.35
N ARG A 22 8.05 15.33 1.44
CA ARG A 22 8.88 14.13 1.67
C ARG A 22 8.14 13.08 2.49
N VAL A 23 8.39 11.81 2.14
CA VAL A 23 7.85 10.67 2.88
C VAL A 23 9.02 9.83 3.37
N PRO A 24 9.09 9.53 4.69
CA PRO A 24 10.18 8.69 5.20
C PRO A 24 10.13 7.30 4.56
N PRO A 25 11.28 6.73 4.17
CA PRO A 25 11.30 5.38 3.61
C PRO A 25 10.81 4.32 4.61
N GLU A 26 10.83 4.62 5.90
CA GLU A 26 10.37 3.71 6.96
C GLU A 26 8.86 3.59 7.04
N LEU A 27 8.10 4.50 6.39
CA LEU A 27 6.64 4.50 6.49
C LEU A 27 6.03 3.16 6.09
N HIS A 28 6.53 2.55 5.02
CA HIS A 28 6.04 1.24 4.57
C HIS A 28 6.19 0.19 5.67
N GLY A 29 7.35 0.12 6.31
CA GLY A 29 7.60 -0.82 7.38
C GLY A 29 6.68 -0.60 8.57
N TRP A 30 6.46 0.66 8.95
CA TRP A 30 5.58 0.99 10.07
C TRP A 30 4.14 0.53 9.82
N LEU A 31 3.65 0.60 8.61
CA LEU A 31 2.27 0.25 8.29
C LEU A 31 2.07 -1.23 7.99
N PHE A 32 3.08 -1.93 7.48
CA PHE A 32 2.92 -3.31 7.02
C PHE A 32 3.74 -4.32 7.81
N GLU A 33 4.93 -3.98 8.28
CA GLU A 33 5.81 -4.92 8.98
C GLU A 33 5.52 -5.00 10.48
N LEU A 34 4.97 -3.93 11.06
CA LEU A 34 4.58 -3.90 12.48
C LEU A 34 3.13 -4.31 12.70
N TRP A 35 2.46 -4.73 11.65
CA TRP A 35 1.09 -5.18 11.67
C TRP A 35 0.93 -6.46 12.49
N ARG A 36 -0.16 -6.54 13.26
CA ARG A 36 -0.52 -7.72 14.03
C ARG A 36 -1.94 -8.16 13.74
N LEU A 37 -2.14 -9.47 13.62
CA LEU A 37 -3.45 -10.05 13.42
C LEU A 37 -4.28 -9.95 14.70
N ASP A 38 -5.54 -9.57 14.54
CA ASP A 38 -6.49 -9.56 15.65
C ASP A 38 -6.84 -11.01 16.01
N GLU A 39 -6.63 -11.38 17.29
CA GLU A 39 -6.88 -12.73 17.80
C GLU A 39 -8.37 -13.10 17.78
N THR A 40 -9.27 -12.11 17.68
CA THR A 40 -10.72 -12.38 17.63
C THR A 40 -11.21 -12.83 16.26
N LEU A 41 -10.36 -12.71 15.21
CA LEU A 41 -10.74 -13.13 13.87
C LEU A 41 -10.77 -14.66 13.77
N GLY A 42 -11.75 -15.19 13.04
CA GLY A 42 -11.80 -16.59 12.68
C GLY A 42 -10.64 -16.94 11.74
N GLU A 43 -10.31 -18.22 11.65
CA GLU A 43 -9.21 -18.70 10.84
C GLU A 43 -9.32 -18.26 9.37
N GLU A 44 -10.51 -18.40 8.78
CA GLU A 44 -10.76 -18.01 7.40
C GLU A 44 -10.64 -16.51 7.19
N GLU A 45 -11.17 -15.71 8.13
CA GLU A 45 -11.05 -14.24 8.08
C GLU A 45 -9.60 -13.81 8.25
N ALA A 46 -8.86 -14.47 9.13
CA ALA A 46 -7.46 -14.20 9.35
C ALA A 46 -6.64 -14.45 8.08
N ASP A 47 -6.91 -15.55 7.38
CA ASP A 47 -6.23 -15.87 6.13
C ASP A 47 -6.49 -14.83 5.05
N ARG A 48 -7.73 -14.39 4.90
CA ARG A 48 -8.08 -13.33 3.95
C ARG A 48 -7.39 -12.02 4.28
N TYR A 49 -7.34 -11.67 5.56
CA TYR A 49 -6.72 -10.44 6.02
C TYR A 49 -5.20 -10.45 5.77
N VAL A 50 -4.53 -11.55 6.12
CA VAL A 50 -3.10 -11.73 5.88
C VAL A 50 -2.78 -11.63 4.39
N ARG A 51 -3.59 -12.27 3.56
CA ARG A 51 -3.41 -12.23 2.11
C ARG A 51 -3.58 -10.82 1.54
N ALA A 52 -4.64 -10.12 1.94
CA ALA A 52 -4.88 -8.75 1.49
C ALA A 52 -3.75 -7.82 1.93
N ASN A 53 -3.28 -7.96 3.16
CA ASN A 53 -2.18 -7.16 3.69
C ASN A 53 -0.87 -7.43 2.94
N ARG A 54 -0.62 -8.67 2.57
CA ARG A 54 0.56 -9.05 1.80
C ARG A 54 0.58 -8.40 0.41
N TYR A 55 -0.54 -8.48 -0.31
CA TYR A 55 -0.66 -7.84 -1.62
C TYR A 55 -0.56 -6.32 -1.51
N ALA A 56 -1.26 -5.72 -0.56
CA ALA A 56 -1.20 -4.28 -0.35
C ALA A 56 0.21 -3.82 0.01
N GLY A 57 0.89 -4.54 0.90
CA GLY A 57 2.26 -4.22 1.30
C GLY A 57 3.22 -4.27 0.12
N ARG A 58 3.07 -5.26 -0.74
CA ARG A 58 3.90 -5.41 -1.95
C ARG A 58 3.68 -4.24 -2.92
N TYR A 59 2.42 -3.87 -3.15
CA TYR A 59 2.08 -2.76 -4.03
C TYR A 59 2.58 -1.42 -3.46
N CYS A 60 2.36 -1.19 -2.18
CA CYS A 60 2.80 0.05 -1.54
C CYS A 60 4.32 0.19 -1.46
N ARG A 61 5.04 -0.93 -1.34
CA ARG A 61 6.51 -0.93 -1.46
C ARG A 61 6.94 -0.44 -2.84
N ARG A 62 6.25 -0.91 -3.88
CA ARG A 62 6.50 -0.46 -5.25
C ARG A 62 6.24 1.05 -5.40
N LEU A 63 5.14 1.55 -4.84
CA LEU A 63 4.86 2.98 -4.82
C LEU A 63 5.96 3.78 -4.13
N SER A 64 6.44 3.29 -2.99
CA SER A 64 7.54 3.93 -2.26
C SER A 64 8.81 4.01 -3.11
N ARG A 65 9.17 2.93 -3.77
CA ARG A 65 10.40 2.87 -4.56
C ARG A 65 10.33 3.71 -5.83
N GLN A 66 9.20 3.67 -6.53
CA GLN A 66 9.10 4.29 -7.85
C GLN A 66 8.71 5.76 -7.81
N TYR A 67 7.93 6.17 -6.81
CA TYR A 67 7.29 7.47 -6.84
C TYR A 67 7.60 8.37 -5.65
N LEU A 68 7.62 7.83 -4.43
CA LEU A 68 7.71 8.68 -3.24
C LEU A 68 9.04 9.41 -3.10
N GLN A 69 10.10 8.92 -3.74
CA GLN A 69 11.40 9.61 -3.74
C GLN A 69 11.37 10.92 -4.53
N ASN A 70 10.44 11.03 -5.50
CA ASN A 70 10.26 12.22 -6.33
C ASN A 70 9.11 13.10 -5.84
N GLY A 71 8.66 12.89 -4.61
CA GLY A 71 7.53 13.59 -4.03
C GLY A 71 6.24 12.78 -4.10
N ALA A 72 5.39 12.92 -3.07
CA ALA A 72 4.18 12.11 -2.95
C ALA A 72 3.23 12.27 -4.16
N ASN A 73 3.18 13.46 -4.76
CA ASN A 73 2.27 13.72 -5.88
C ASN A 73 2.63 12.92 -7.14
N SER A 74 3.86 12.45 -7.27
CA SER A 74 4.30 11.72 -8.46
C SER A 74 3.60 10.37 -8.64
N MET A 75 3.01 9.84 -7.57
CA MET A 75 2.30 8.54 -7.62
C MET A 75 0.87 8.64 -8.11
N PHE A 76 0.27 9.85 -8.22
CA PHE A 76 -1.14 10.00 -8.57
C PHE A 76 -1.57 9.36 -9.88
N PRO A 77 -0.84 9.49 -10.99
CA PRO A 77 -1.24 8.81 -12.22
C PRO A 77 -1.36 7.30 -12.06
N GLU A 78 -0.42 6.67 -11.35
CA GLU A 78 -0.45 5.24 -11.06
C GLU A 78 -1.63 4.86 -10.19
N ILE A 79 -1.87 5.60 -9.11
CA ILE A 79 -2.96 5.33 -8.18
C ILE A 79 -4.32 5.46 -8.86
N ARG A 80 -4.52 6.50 -9.66
CA ARG A 80 -5.79 6.68 -10.39
C ARG A 80 -6.07 5.51 -11.31
N ARG A 81 -5.07 5.00 -11.99
CA ARG A 81 -5.20 3.84 -12.85
C ARG A 81 -5.51 2.59 -12.03
N PHE A 82 -4.79 2.37 -10.96
CA PHE A 82 -4.96 1.21 -10.09
C PHE A 82 -6.38 1.16 -9.49
N TYR A 83 -6.91 2.30 -9.05
CA TYR A 83 -8.23 2.37 -8.43
C TYR A 83 -9.37 2.01 -9.39
N ARG A 84 -9.15 2.14 -10.70
CA ARG A 84 -10.12 1.77 -11.73
C ARG A 84 -10.14 0.29 -12.02
N PHE A 85 -9.14 -0.45 -11.61
CA PHE A 85 -9.05 -1.88 -11.87
C PHE A 85 -10.08 -2.65 -11.05
N THR A 86 -10.58 -3.77 -11.61
CA THR A 86 -11.31 -4.75 -10.81
C THR A 86 -10.34 -5.38 -9.80
N GLN A 87 -10.89 -6.02 -8.77
CA GLN A 87 -10.07 -6.72 -7.78
C GLN A 87 -9.09 -7.71 -8.46
N ARG A 88 -9.59 -8.49 -9.40
CA ARG A 88 -8.79 -9.44 -10.15
C ARG A 88 -7.63 -8.79 -10.89
N ARG A 89 -7.90 -7.66 -11.53
CA ARG A 89 -6.89 -6.93 -12.28
C ARG A 89 -5.86 -6.27 -11.36
N LYS A 90 -6.28 -5.80 -10.18
CA LYS A 90 -5.37 -5.29 -9.18
C LYS A 90 -4.37 -6.35 -8.74
N LEU A 91 -4.84 -7.56 -8.47
CA LEU A 91 -3.97 -8.66 -8.06
C LEU A 91 -2.96 -9.01 -9.16
N ARG A 92 -3.40 -9.07 -10.41
CA ARG A 92 -2.49 -9.32 -11.54
C ARG A 92 -1.46 -8.21 -11.70
N HIS A 93 -1.88 -6.96 -11.53
CA HIS A 93 -0.98 -5.81 -11.65
C HIS A 93 0.13 -5.87 -10.60
N ILE A 94 -0.20 -6.26 -9.38
CA ILE A 94 0.76 -6.44 -8.31
C ILE A 94 1.69 -7.63 -8.59
N GLU A 95 1.15 -8.75 -9.06
CA GLU A 95 1.92 -9.96 -9.33
C GLU A 95 2.92 -9.80 -10.47
N ARG A 96 2.69 -8.87 -11.38
CA ARG A 96 3.63 -8.58 -12.48
C ARG A 96 4.88 -7.85 -12.04
N ASP A 97 4.89 -7.29 -10.84
CA ASP A 97 6.05 -6.61 -10.33
C ASP A 97 7.09 -7.64 -9.91
N PRO A 98 8.27 -7.68 -10.54
CA PRO A 98 9.29 -8.67 -10.23
C PRO A 98 10.02 -8.43 -8.92
N ALA A 99 9.78 -7.33 -8.27
CA ALA A 99 10.52 -6.98 -7.06
C ALA A 99 10.07 -7.76 -5.81
#